data_67853e8ba92d6b939d48f8e63a8c7a0d
#
_entry.id   67853e8ba92d6b939d48f8e63a8c7a0d
#
_cell.length_a   1.000
_cell.length_b   1.000
_cell.length_c   1.000
_cell.angle_alpha   90.00
_cell.angle_beta   90.00
_cell.angle_gamma   90.00
#
_symmetry.space_group_name_H-M   'P 1'
#
loop_
_entity.id
_entity.type
_entity.pdbx_description
1 polymer ?
#
loop_
_entity_poly.entity_id
_entity_poly.type
_entity_poly.pdbx_seq_one_letter_code
_entity_poly.pdbx_strand_id
1 'polypeptide(L)'
;MPAYSVTMANMDKLRKQYADELAAAQKEFNEKYELFLDQQATLAESIRQKRQADLQTLLERNEQFKKESERLMAQAEKEAMAPLHEKVKAAIHKAGEQGGFLLIVNTDSEACPYIAPAHSEDVTSTLLELTK
;
A
#
# COMPACT_ATOMS: atom_id res chain seq x y z
N MET A 1 -12.37 9.59 -11.70
CA MET A 1 -11.20 9.41 -12.62
C MET A 1 -11.01 7.91 -12.86
N PRO A 2 -11.24 7.42 -14.10
CA PRO A 2 -11.16 5.97 -14.41
C PRO A 2 -9.77 5.37 -14.12
N ALA A 3 -8.71 6.13 -14.42
CA ALA A 3 -7.34 5.69 -14.15
C ALA A 3 -7.07 5.40 -12.67
N TYR A 4 -7.68 6.14 -11.75
CA TYR A 4 -7.54 5.91 -10.31
C TYR A 4 -8.11 4.54 -9.91
N SER A 5 -9.32 4.19 -10.36
CA SER A 5 -9.94 2.90 -10.00
C SER A 5 -9.15 1.71 -10.55
N VAL A 6 -8.58 1.83 -11.75
CA VAL A 6 -7.70 0.80 -12.33
C VAL A 6 -6.41 0.67 -11.51
N THR A 7 -5.80 1.79 -11.14
CA THR A 7 -4.59 1.80 -10.30
C THR A 7 -4.86 1.15 -8.94
N MET A 8 -5.96 1.51 -8.29
CA MET A 8 -6.33 0.92 -6.99
C MET A 8 -6.60 -0.58 -7.10
N ALA A 9 -7.30 -1.03 -8.14
CA ALA A 9 -7.53 -2.45 -8.37
C ALA A 9 -6.22 -3.24 -8.58
N ASN A 10 -5.24 -2.66 -9.26
CA ASN A 10 -3.91 -3.27 -9.43
C ASN A 10 -3.14 -3.32 -8.10
N MET A 11 -3.22 -2.26 -7.30
CA MET A 11 -2.61 -2.23 -5.97
C MET A 11 -3.24 -3.28 -5.03
N ASP A 12 -4.55 -3.45 -5.08
CA ASP A 12 -5.24 -4.46 -4.27
C ASP A 12 -4.84 -5.88 -4.67
N LYS A 13 -4.67 -6.15 -5.99
CA LYS A 13 -4.13 -7.43 -6.46
C LYS A 13 -2.72 -7.70 -5.94
N LEU A 14 -1.83 -6.70 -6.01
CA LEU A 14 -0.47 -6.82 -5.51
C LEU A 14 -0.44 -7.04 -4.00
N ARG A 15 -1.24 -6.29 -3.25
CA ARG A 15 -1.40 -6.45 -1.79
C ARG A 15 -1.85 -7.85 -1.43
N LYS A 16 -2.84 -8.38 -2.18
CA LYS A 16 -3.32 -9.74 -2.00
C LYS A 16 -2.23 -10.79 -2.26
N GLN A 17 -1.43 -10.63 -3.30
CA GLN A 17 -0.33 -11.56 -3.60
C GLN A 17 0.69 -11.60 -2.45
N TYR A 18 1.10 -10.45 -1.92
CA TYR A 18 1.99 -10.41 -0.75
C TYR A 18 1.35 -11.00 0.50
N ALA A 19 0.08 -10.72 0.76
CA ALA A 19 -0.65 -11.28 1.90
C ALA A 19 -0.77 -12.81 1.81
N ASP A 20 -1.08 -13.35 0.64
CA ASP A 20 -1.17 -14.79 0.40
C ASP A 20 0.20 -15.48 0.60
N GLU A 21 1.28 -14.87 0.12
CA GLU A 21 2.64 -15.40 0.28
C GLU A 21 3.09 -15.38 1.74
N LEU A 22 2.81 -14.29 2.48
CA LEU A 22 3.09 -14.20 3.91
C LEU A 22 2.29 -15.22 4.72
N ALA A 23 1.02 -15.43 4.38
CA ALA A 23 0.18 -16.44 5.03
C ALA A 23 0.70 -17.87 4.77
N ALA A 24 1.15 -18.17 3.54
CA ALA A 24 1.76 -19.46 3.19
C ALA A 24 3.07 -19.69 3.95
N ALA A 25 3.92 -18.66 4.05
CA ALA A 25 5.18 -18.72 4.80
C ALA A 25 4.95 -18.94 6.30
N GLN A 26 3.94 -18.28 6.88
CA GLN A 26 3.59 -18.46 8.28
C GLN A 26 3.03 -19.87 8.54
N LYS A 27 2.22 -20.37 7.63
CA LYS A 27 1.68 -21.74 7.72
C LYS A 27 2.82 -22.77 7.67
N GLU A 28 3.75 -22.64 6.75
CA GLU A 28 4.93 -23.52 6.64
C GLU A 28 5.74 -23.52 7.93
N PHE A 29 6.00 -22.35 8.51
CA PHE A 29 6.70 -22.24 9.78
C PHE A 29 5.96 -22.94 10.90
N ASN A 30 4.66 -22.71 11.04
CA ASN A 30 3.85 -23.32 12.10
C ASN A 30 3.84 -24.86 11.99
N GLU A 31 3.67 -25.40 10.79
CA GLU A 31 3.69 -26.86 10.56
C GLU A 31 5.04 -27.48 10.94
N LYS A 32 6.15 -26.83 10.55
CA LYS A 32 7.49 -27.29 10.90
C LYS A 32 7.78 -27.16 12.40
N TYR A 33 7.31 -26.10 13.02
CA TYR A 33 7.46 -25.89 14.44
C TYR A 33 6.67 -26.91 15.29
N GLU A 34 5.43 -27.18 14.93
CA GLU A 34 4.62 -28.21 15.58
C GLU A 34 5.25 -29.61 15.44
N LEU A 35 5.71 -29.95 14.25
CA LEU A 35 6.42 -31.21 14.02
C LEU A 35 7.69 -31.32 14.87
N PHE A 36 8.44 -30.23 15.00
CA PHE A 36 9.61 -30.19 15.86
C PHE A 36 9.25 -30.40 17.33
N LEU A 37 8.21 -29.75 17.84
CA LEU A 37 7.74 -29.94 19.22
C LEU A 37 7.35 -31.38 19.49
N ASP A 38 6.69 -32.04 18.55
CA ASP A 38 6.27 -33.44 18.69
C ASP A 38 7.45 -34.42 18.70
N GLN A 39 8.52 -34.12 17.97
CA GLN A 39 9.64 -35.02 17.77
C GLN A 39 10.88 -34.72 18.59
N GLN A 40 10.99 -33.53 19.20
CA GLN A 40 12.23 -33.08 19.85
C GLN A 40 12.76 -34.02 20.94
N ALA A 41 11.89 -34.69 21.68
CA ALA A 41 12.27 -35.61 22.76
C ALA A 41 12.95 -36.90 22.26
N THR A 42 12.68 -37.30 21.02
CA THR A 42 13.19 -38.53 20.39
C THR A 42 14.37 -38.29 19.46
N LEU A 43 14.70 -37.02 19.16
CA LEU A 43 15.80 -36.65 18.27
C LEU A 43 17.15 -36.69 18.97
N ALA A 44 18.17 -37.11 18.23
CA ALA A 44 19.55 -36.94 18.65
C ALA A 44 19.87 -35.45 18.82
N GLU A 45 20.76 -35.10 19.77
CA GLU A 45 21.08 -33.72 20.12
C GLU A 45 21.50 -32.88 18.89
N SER A 46 22.38 -33.44 18.05
CA SER A 46 22.85 -32.75 16.83
C SER A 46 21.73 -32.48 15.83
N ILE A 47 20.77 -33.40 15.71
CA ILE A 47 19.61 -33.24 14.81
C ILE A 47 18.63 -32.19 15.38
N ARG A 48 18.40 -32.23 16.69
CA ARG A 48 17.57 -31.25 17.38
C ARG A 48 18.13 -29.82 17.18
N GLN A 49 19.42 -29.64 17.41
CA GLN A 49 20.10 -28.35 17.22
C GLN A 49 19.99 -27.86 15.77
N LYS A 50 20.20 -28.77 14.79
CA LYS A 50 20.04 -28.44 13.38
C LYS A 50 18.63 -27.95 13.05
N ARG A 51 17.59 -28.66 13.51
CA ARG A 51 16.19 -28.27 13.26
C ARG A 51 15.81 -26.96 13.96
N GLN A 52 16.34 -26.70 15.15
CA GLN A 52 16.16 -25.40 15.82
C GLN A 52 16.78 -24.26 14.99
N ALA A 53 17.98 -24.47 14.48
CA ALA A 53 18.65 -23.49 13.61
C ALA A 53 17.88 -23.26 12.29
N ASP A 54 17.34 -24.32 11.68
CA ASP A 54 16.54 -24.24 10.46
C ASP A 54 15.23 -23.43 10.72
N LEU A 55 14.58 -23.66 11.84
CA LEU A 55 13.38 -22.89 12.26
C LEU A 55 13.70 -21.42 12.51
N GLN A 56 14.81 -21.14 13.18
CA GLN A 56 15.26 -19.75 13.41
C GLN A 56 15.51 -19.02 12.08
N THR A 57 16.22 -19.69 11.15
CA THR A 57 16.50 -19.14 9.82
C THR A 57 15.22 -18.89 9.03
N LEU A 58 14.24 -19.80 9.12
CA LEU A 58 12.95 -19.63 8.46
C LEU A 58 12.16 -18.45 9.03
N LEU A 59 12.16 -18.29 10.36
CA LEU A 59 11.52 -17.15 11.03
C LEU A 59 12.14 -15.82 10.59
N GLU A 60 13.47 -15.72 10.61
CA GLU A 60 14.18 -14.51 10.18
C GLU A 60 13.91 -14.18 8.71
N ARG A 61 13.87 -15.19 7.84
CA ARG A 61 13.50 -15.02 6.42
C ARG A 61 12.09 -14.49 6.25
N ASN A 62 11.13 -15.00 7.02
CA ASN A 62 9.74 -14.56 6.97
C ASN A 62 9.61 -13.10 7.43
N GLU A 63 10.32 -12.71 8.50
CA GLU A 63 10.34 -11.34 8.99
C GLU A 63 10.98 -10.37 7.99
N GLN A 64 12.08 -10.77 7.36
CA GLN A 64 12.72 -9.98 6.30
C GLN A 64 11.81 -9.80 5.10
N PHE A 65 11.16 -10.87 4.66
CA PHE A 65 10.21 -10.81 3.54
C PHE A 65 9.02 -9.90 3.87
N LYS A 66 8.49 -9.95 5.10
CA LYS A 66 7.44 -9.05 5.55
C LYS A 66 7.85 -7.59 5.43
N LYS A 67 9.00 -7.22 5.98
CA LYS A 67 9.52 -5.84 5.90
C LYS A 67 9.75 -5.39 4.47
N GLU A 68 10.32 -6.26 3.64
CA GLU A 68 10.58 -5.96 2.23
C GLU A 68 9.29 -5.81 1.43
N SER A 69 8.28 -6.65 1.67
CA SER A 69 6.97 -6.54 1.03
C SER A 69 6.25 -5.25 1.40
N GLU A 70 6.33 -4.81 2.66
CA GLU A 70 5.80 -3.52 3.11
C GLU A 70 6.49 -2.35 2.39
N ARG A 71 7.82 -2.40 2.29
CA ARG A 71 8.62 -1.39 1.57
C ARG A 71 8.25 -1.34 0.08
N LEU A 72 8.18 -2.50 -0.57
CA LEU A 72 7.84 -2.60 -2.00
C LEU A 72 6.42 -2.14 -2.28
N MET A 73 5.46 -2.45 -1.40
CA MET A 73 4.09 -1.96 -1.51
C MET A 73 4.02 -0.44 -1.42
N ALA A 74 4.70 0.17 -0.46
CA ALA A 74 4.74 1.62 -0.31
C ALA A 74 5.38 2.30 -1.54
N GLN A 75 6.45 1.72 -2.07
CA GLN A 75 7.10 2.21 -3.29
C GLN A 75 6.17 2.09 -4.50
N ALA A 76 5.54 0.94 -4.70
CA ALA A 76 4.61 0.70 -5.81
C ALA A 76 3.41 1.66 -5.76
N GLU A 77 2.86 1.91 -4.58
CA GLU A 77 1.77 2.88 -4.39
C GLU A 77 2.21 4.30 -4.76
N LYS A 78 3.36 4.73 -4.29
CA LYS A 78 3.94 6.04 -4.63
C LYS A 78 4.14 6.21 -6.14
N GLU A 79 4.75 5.21 -6.79
CA GLU A 79 5.01 5.23 -8.23
C GLU A 79 3.72 5.20 -9.06
N ALA A 80 2.74 4.41 -8.64
CA ALA A 80 1.45 4.31 -9.32
C ALA A 80 0.59 5.56 -9.16
N MET A 81 0.70 6.27 -8.03
CA MET A 81 -0.06 7.49 -7.75
C MET A 81 0.58 8.74 -8.39
N ALA A 82 1.89 8.75 -8.62
CA ALA A 82 2.60 9.91 -9.15
C ALA A 82 2.00 10.47 -10.46
N PRO A 83 1.73 9.68 -11.52
CA PRO A 83 1.12 10.19 -12.75
C PRO A 83 -0.32 10.68 -12.54
N LEU A 84 -1.04 10.12 -11.57
CA LEU A 84 -2.39 10.58 -11.22
C LEU A 84 -2.36 11.94 -10.55
N HIS A 85 -1.42 12.17 -9.65
CA HIS A 85 -1.21 13.46 -9.01
C HIS A 85 -0.84 14.54 -10.03
N GLU A 86 0.05 14.25 -10.98
CA GLU A 86 0.41 15.20 -12.03
C GLU A 86 -0.79 15.52 -12.95
N LYS A 87 -1.62 14.53 -13.25
CA LYS A 87 -2.85 14.74 -14.02
C LYS A 87 -3.84 15.66 -13.29
N VAL A 88 -4.02 15.45 -11.98
CA VAL A 88 -4.87 16.31 -11.13
C VAL A 88 -4.31 17.73 -11.04
N LYS A 89 -3.00 17.89 -10.84
CA LYS A 89 -2.36 19.20 -10.84
C LYS A 89 -2.60 19.97 -12.14
N ALA A 90 -2.40 19.31 -13.29
CA ALA A 90 -2.65 19.92 -14.59
C ALA A 90 -4.11 20.35 -14.77
N ALA A 91 -5.06 19.53 -14.29
CA ALA A 91 -6.48 19.86 -14.30
C ALA A 91 -6.80 21.07 -13.41
N ILE A 92 -6.21 21.16 -12.22
CA ILE A 92 -6.37 22.31 -11.31
C ILE A 92 -5.84 23.59 -11.96
N HIS A 93 -4.65 23.56 -12.57
CA HIS A 93 -4.12 24.71 -13.28
C HIS A 93 -5.05 25.16 -14.41
N LYS A 94 -5.51 24.23 -15.22
CA LYS A 94 -6.42 24.51 -16.32
C LYS A 94 -7.75 25.09 -15.84
N ALA A 95 -8.32 24.54 -14.77
CA ALA A 95 -9.57 25.07 -14.18
C ALA A 95 -9.36 26.47 -13.60
N GLY A 96 -8.21 26.73 -12.97
CA GLY A 96 -7.84 28.04 -12.42
C GLY A 96 -7.73 29.11 -13.51
N GLU A 97 -7.04 28.80 -14.61
CA GLU A 97 -6.89 29.70 -15.77
C GLU A 97 -8.22 29.98 -16.46
N GLN A 98 -9.02 28.93 -16.73
CA GLN A 98 -10.31 29.04 -17.41
C GLN A 98 -11.38 29.76 -16.59
N GLY A 99 -11.40 29.51 -15.26
CA GLY A 99 -12.33 30.13 -14.33
C GLY A 99 -11.90 31.50 -13.80
N GLY A 100 -10.65 31.91 -14.04
CA GLY A 100 -10.09 33.15 -13.51
C GLY A 100 -9.98 33.15 -11.97
N PHE A 101 -9.81 31.98 -11.38
CA PHE A 101 -9.67 31.82 -9.91
C PHE A 101 -8.28 32.25 -9.45
N LEU A 102 -8.24 33.01 -8.36
CA LEU A 102 -6.98 33.37 -7.71
C LEU A 102 -6.42 32.22 -6.90
N LEU A 103 -7.28 31.31 -6.39
CA LEU A 103 -6.91 30.21 -5.54
C LEU A 103 -7.92 29.08 -5.68
N ILE A 104 -7.42 27.84 -5.76
CA ILE A 104 -8.22 26.61 -5.65
C ILE A 104 -7.68 25.84 -4.44
N VAL A 105 -8.55 25.53 -3.49
CA VAL A 105 -8.18 24.86 -2.24
C VAL A 105 -8.89 23.52 -2.10
N ASN A 106 -8.22 22.57 -1.47
CA ASN A 106 -8.84 21.32 -1.05
C ASN A 106 -9.55 21.54 0.29
N THR A 107 -10.88 21.44 0.30
CA THR A 107 -11.71 21.63 1.50
C THR A 107 -11.65 20.46 2.46
N ASP A 108 -11.19 19.28 2.02
CA ASP A 108 -11.01 18.13 2.90
C ASP A 108 -9.74 18.26 3.78
N SER A 109 -8.89 19.22 3.48
CA SER A 109 -7.74 19.55 4.32
C SER A 109 -8.12 20.57 5.39
N GLU A 110 -7.62 20.39 6.62
CA GLU A 110 -7.83 21.34 7.72
C GLU A 110 -7.09 22.67 7.53
N ALA A 111 -6.37 22.82 6.42
CA ALA A 111 -5.60 24.05 6.10
C ALA A 111 -6.48 25.28 5.84
N CYS A 112 -7.78 25.10 5.57
CA CYS A 112 -8.72 26.16 5.27
C CYS A 112 -9.99 26.04 6.12
N PRO A 113 -10.00 26.52 7.38
CA PRO A 113 -11.08 26.28 8.33
C PRO A 113 -12.38 27.04 8.01
N TYR A 114 -12.31 28.04 7.13
CA TYR A 114 -13.49 28.81 6.69
C TYR A 114 -13.36 29.28 5.25
N ILE A 115 -14.43 29.08 4.48
CA ILE A 115 -14.59 29.62 3.12
C ILE A 115 -15.96 30.28 3.03
N ALA A 116 -15.99 31.54 2.62
CA ALA A 116 -17.26 32.28 2.49
C ALA A 116 -18.06 31.75 1.29
N PRO A 117 -19.26 31.19 1.47
CA PRO A 117 -20.07 30.62 0.38
C PRO A 117 -20.43 31.62 -0.73
N ALA A 118 -20.57 32.89 -0.39
CA ALA A 118 -20.94 33.97 -1.34
C ALA A 118 -19.78 34.35 -2.28
N HIS A 119 -18.54 33.96 -1.95
CA HIS A 119 -17.32 34.34 -2.69
C HIS A 119 -16.49 33.12 -3.11
N SER A 120 -17.08 31.94 -3.11
CA SER A 120 -16.45 30.69 -3.49
C SER A 120 -17.30 29.89 -4.46
N GLU A 121 -16.67 29.06 -5.24
CA GLU A 121 -17.31 28.16 -6.21
C GLU A 121 -16.73 26.75 -6.05
N ASP A 122 -17.60 25.73 -6.08
CA ASP A 122 -17.18 24.34 -6.09
C ASP A 122 -16.82 23.92 -7.53
N VAL A 123 -15.53 23.68 -7.76
CA VAL A 123 -14.98 23.28 -9.06
C VAL A 123 -14.77 21.78 -9.18
N THR A 124 -15.24 20.97 -8.25
CA THR A 124 -15.04 19.51 -8.21
C THR A 124 -15.53 18.83 -9.49
N SER A 125 -16.72 19.20 -9.98
CA SER A 125 -17.29 18.65 -11.21
C SER A 125 -16.43 18.96 -12.44
N THR A 126 -15.94 20.18 -12.53
CA THR A 126 -15.03 20.63 -13.62
C THR A 126 -13.73 19.84 -13.59
N LEU A 127 -13.13 19.64 -12.42
CA LEU A 127 -11.92 18.84 -12.25
C LEU A 127 -12.13 17.37 -12.64
N LEU A 128 -13.27 16.79 -12.27
CA LEU A 128 -13.62 15.43 -12.66
C LEU A 128 -13.73 15.26 -14.18
N GLU A 129 -14.27 16.24 -14.88
CA GLU A 129 -14.34 16.22 -16.35
C GLU A 129 -12.96 16.35 -17.00
N LEU A 130 -12.11 17.24 -16.50
CA LEU A 130 -10.76 17.45 -17.00
C LEU A 130 -9.81 16.26 -16.72
N THR A 131 -10.19 15.35 -15.83
CA THR A 131 -9.42 14.16 -15.46
C THR A 131 -9.97 12.85 -16.05
N LYS A 132 -11.01 12.91 -16.88
CA LYS A 132 -11.46 11.75 -17.65
C LYS A 132 -10.43 11.40 -18.72
#